data_6b88a6cf99e0bb29ee45c867c2fbea41
#
_entry.id   6b88a6cf99e0bb29ee45c867c2fbea41
#
_cell.length_a   1.000
_cell.length_b   1.000
_cell.length_c   1.000
_cell.angle_alpha   90.00
_cell.angle_beta   90.00
_cell.angle_gamma   90.00
#
_symmetry.space_group_name_H-M   'P 1'
#
loop_
_entity.id
_entity.type
_entity.pdbx_description
1 polymer ?
#
loop_
_entity_poly.entity_id
_entity_poly.type
_entity_poly.pdbx_seq_one_letter_code
_entity_poly.pdbx_strand_id
1 'polypeptide(L)'
;MVYYVWSRGGYTPGMELVKGVFRGILGRSLPSSGHSQTRTESLSSPWVSYLWLTTAMLDLIFLYGVVVRLRSQLGQVVICDRYLGDTALDFSLNFPQVEFEKMRLWRLIIWVTPKPDNSFLLLLPVSISIERSKLKQEPFPDSKETLEKRLTVYQDGALFDEYERIDALQGIEVIEEQIKKKLGLLDAS
;
A
#
# COMPACT_ATOMS: atom_id res chain seq x y z
N MET A 1 10.21 -21.02 -4.99
CA MET A 1 9.22 -20.35 -5.87
C MET A 1 8.92 -18.98 -5.29
N VAL A 2 8.98 -17.92 -6.12
CA VAL A 2 8.71 -16.54 -5.67
C VAL A 2 7.25 -16.20 -5.93
N TYR A 3 6.57 -15.63 -4.94
CA TYR A 3 5.21 -15.13 -5.04
C TYR A 3 5.20 -13.62 -4.86
N TYR A 4 4.67 -12.90 -5.83
CA TYR A 4 4.62 -11.45 -5.82
C TYR A 4 3.23 -10.97 -5.43
N VAL A 5 3.15 -10.11 -4.41
CA VAL A 5 1.92 -9.48 -3.94
C VAL A 5 2.01 -7.99 -4.20
N TRP A 6 1.11 -7.49 -5.02
CA TRP A 6 0.96 -6.07 -5.23
C TRP A 6 -0.28 -5.57 -4.50
N SER A 7 -0.06 -4.92 -3.38
CA SER A 7 -1.12 -4.39 -2.54
C SER A 7 -1.26 -2.88 -2.78
N ARG A 8 -1.87 -2.52 -3.91
CA ARG A 8 -2.44 -1.17 -4.01
C ARG A 8 -3.80 -1.20 -3.32
N GLY A 9 -3.94 -0.51 -2.19
CA GLY A 9 -5.17 -0.46 -1.42
C GLY A 9 -6.42 -0.24 -2.29
N GLY A 10 -7.15 -1.32 -2.55
CA GLY A 10 -8.38 -1.31 -3.31
C GLY A 10 -8.38 -2.08 -4.65
N TYR A 11 -7.35 -2.90 -4.94
CA TYR A 11 -7.23 -3.62 -6.22
C TYR A 11 -7.02 -5.12 -6.11
N THR A 12 -7.41 -5.71 -5.01
CA THR A 12 -7.47 -7.16 -4.94
C THR A 12 -8.70 -7.66 -5.70
N PRO A 13 -8.71 -8.92 -6.18
CA PRO A 13 -9.88 -9.50 -6.85
C PRO A 13 -11.18 -9.41 -6.02
N GLY A 14 -11.08 -9.45 -4.68
CA GLY A 14 -12.20 -9.28 -3.77
C GLY A 14 -12.84 -7.88 -3.85
N MET A 15 -12.03 -6.83 -3.97
CA MET A 15 -12.55 -5.46 -4.14
C MET A 15 -13.28 -5.25 -5.48
N GLU A 16 -12.90 -5.93 -6.56
CA GLU A 16 -13.65 -5.85 -7.83
C GLU A 16 -15.05 -6.46 -7.70
N LEU A 17 -15.17 -7.55 -6.95
CA LEU A 17 -16.47 -8.18 -6.66
C LEU A 17 -17.33 -7.25 -5.81
N VAL A 18 -16.76 -6.61 -4.80
CA VAL A 18 -17.44 -5.65 -3.93
C VAL A 18 -17.85 -4.40 -4.71
N LYS A 19 -17.00 -3.85 -5.58
CA LYS A 19 -17.36 -2.76 -6.49
C LYS A 19 -18.56 -3.15 -7.38
N GLY A 20 -18.61 -4.40 -7.84
CA GLY A 20 -19.76 -4.94 -8.59
C GLY A 20 -21.05 -4.90 -7.79
N VAL A 21 -21.03 -5.39 -6.55
CA VAL A 21 -22.18 -5.37 -5.63
C VAL A 21 -22.61 -3.93 -5.29
N PHE A 22 -21.65 -3.05 -4.99
CA PHE A 22 -21.93 -1.64 -4.73
C PHE A 22 -22.56 -0.93 -5.93
N ARG A 23 -22.07 -1.22 -7.14
CA ARG A 23 -22.63 -0.68 -8.38
C ARG A 23 -24.08 -1.10 -8.56
N GLY A 24 -24.41 -2.35 -8.19
CA GLY A 24 -25.78 -2.87 -8.22
C GLY A 24 -26.72 -2.25 -7.18
N ILE A 25 -26.21 -1.95 -5.97
CA ILE A 25 -27.05 -1.45 -4.85
C ILE A 25 -27.23 0.07 -4.90
N LEU A 26 -26.19 0.84 -5.23
CA LEU A 26 -26.19 2.30 -5.17
C LEU A 26 -26.53 2.97 -6.50
N GLY A 27 -26.69 2.21 -7.61
CA GLY A 27 -27.09 2.75 -8.91
C GLY A 27 -26.14 3.81 -9.49
N ARG A 28 -24.99 4.04 -8.88
CA ARG A 28 -23.96 5.00 -9.30
C ARG A 28 -22.66 4.29 -9.59
N SER A 29 -22.01 4.71 -10.67
CA SER A 29 -20.65 4.26 -10.98
C SER A 29 -19.72 4.69 -9.84
N LEU A 30 -19.19 3.71 -9.09
CA LEU A 30 -18.07 3.98 -8.20
C LEU A 30 -16.91 4.52 -9.03
N PRO A 31 -16.26 5.59 -8.58
CA PRO A 31 -15.18 6.18 -9.34
C PRO A 31 -14.05 5.18 -9.52
N SER A 32 -13.52 5.14 -10.74
CA SER A 32 -12.31 4.40 -11.06
C SER A 32 -11.14 4.89 -10.20
N SER A 33 -10.16 4.02 -10.05
CA SER A 33 -8.91 4.30 -9.32
C SER A 33 -8.25 5.59 -9.80
N GLY A 34 -8.00 6.49 -8.87
CA GLY A 34 -7.36 7.77 -9.13
C GLY A 34 -8.01 8.89 -8.33
N HIS A 35 -7.26 9.97 -8.12
CA HIS A 35 -7.81 11.20 -7.55
C HIS A 35 -8.76 11.87 -8.55
N SER A 36 -10.02 11.48 -8.56
CA SER A 36 -11.06 12.23 -9.25
C SER A 36 -11.85 13.02 -8.22
N GLN A 37 -12.25 14.25 -8.56
CA GLN A 37 -13.13 15.09 -7.72
C GLN A 37 -14.41 14.33 -7.33
N THR A 38 -14.93 13.50 -8.23
CA THR A 38 -16.08 12.62 -8.00
C THR A 38 -15.86 11.60 -6.87
N ARG A 39 -14.60 11.15 -6.65
CA ARG A 39 -14.26 10.25 -5.55
C ARG A 39 -14.31 10.98 -4.22
N THR A 40 -13.76 12.16 -4.16
CA THR A 40 -13.76 13.01 -2.95
C THR A 40 -15.17 13.35 -2.52
N GLU A 41 -16.05 13.68 -3.48
CA GLU A 41 -17.46 13.95 -3.21
C GLU A 41 -18.24 12.70 -2.76
N SER A 42 -17.98 11.55 -3.37
CA SER A 42 -18.64 10.29 -3.01
C SER A 42 -18.20 9.76 -1.65
N LEU A 43 -16.94 10.00 -1.25
CA LEU A 43 -16.38 9.58 0.04
C LEU A 43 -16.58 10.65 1.14
N SER A 44 -17.21 11.79 0.84
CA SER A 44 -17.53 12.82 1.84
C SER A 44 -18.58 12.35 2.87
N SER A 45 -19.38 11.34 2.53
CA SER A 45 -20.32 10.73 3.48
C SER A 45 -19.57 9.79 4.43
N PRO A 46 -19.60 10.03 5.75
CA PRO A 46 -18.92 9.18 6.74
C PRO A 46 -19.33 7.70 6.63
N TRP A 47 -20.60 7.45 6.36
CA TRP A 47 -21.15 6.10 6.19
C TRP A 47 -20.53 5.35 5.01
N VAL A 48 -20.38 6.02 3.87
CA VAL A 48 -19.73 5.44 2.67
C VAL A 48 -18.27 5.16 2.95
N SER A 49 -17.58 6.08 3.63
CA SER A 49 -16.17 5.89 4.03
C SER A 49 -15.99 4.70 4.98
N TYR A 50 -16.85 4.57 6.00
CA TYR A 50 -16.82 3.41 6.91
C TYR A 50 -17.08 2.09 6.18
N LEU A 51 -18.05 2.05 5.29
CA LEU A 51 -18.36 0.84 4.54
C LEU A 51 -17.23 0.46 3.58
N TRP A 52 -16.64 1.45 2.90
CA TRP A 52 -15.47 1.24 2.04
C TRP A 52 -14.27 0.71 2.82
N LEU A 53 -13.92 1.37 3.94
CA LEU A 53 -12.83 0.93 4.80
C LEU A 53 -13.06 -0.47 5.37
N THR A 54 -14.27 -0.75 5.84
CA THR A 54 -14.63 -2.08 6.34
C THR A 54 -14.38 -3.15 5.29
N THR A 55 -14.80 -2.90 4.06
CA THR A 55 -14.63 -3.84 2.96
C THR A 55 -13.16 -3.99 2.56
N ALA A 56 -12.43 -2.87 2.47
CA ALA A 56 -10.99 -2.90 2.20
C ALA A 56 -10.23 -3.67 3.28
N MET A 57 -10.60 -3.49 4.55
CA MET A 57 -10.00 -4.22 5.67
C MET A 57 -10.29 -5.72 5.62
N LEU A 58 -11.49 -6.14 5.27
CA LEU A 58 -11.83 -7.56 5.12
C LEU A 58 -11.01 -8.20 4.00
N ASP A 59 -10.84 -7.51 2.89
CA ASP A 59 -10.03 -7.96 1.78
C ASP A 59 -8.53 -8.10 2.17
N LEU A 60 -8.01 -7.13 2.94
CA LEU A 60 -6.64 -7.19 3.46
C LEU A 60 -6.45 -8.30 4.49
N ILE A 61 -7.44 -8.57 5.33
CA ILE A 61 -7.41 -9.72 6.25
C ILE A 61 -7.28 -11.02 5.46
N PHE A 62 -8.04 -11.17 4.40
CA PHE A 62 -7.93 -12.35 3.54
C PHE A 62 -6.56 -12.40 2.84
N LEU A 63 -6.12 -11.30 2.23
CA LEU A 63 -4.85 -11.25 1.50
C LEU A 63 -3.65 -11.53 2.43
N TYR A 64 -3.52 -10.77 3.52
CA TYR A 64 -2.37 -10.90 4.42
C TYR A 64 -2.51 -12.06 5.40
N GLY A 65 -3.70 -12.22 5.99
CA GLY A 65 -3.92 -13.25 7.01
C GLY A 65 -4.03 -14.67 6.45
N VAL A 66 -4.48 -14.83 5.19
CA VAL A 66 -4.64 -16.14 4.57
C VAL A 66 -3.62 -16.34 3.46
N VAL A 67 -3.66 -15.53 2.38
CA VAL A 67 -2.85 -15.81 1.18
C VAL A 67 -1.36 -15.68 1.46
N VAL A 68 -0.91 -14.56 2.01
CA VAL A 68 0.51 -14.31 2.32
C VAL A 68 1.01 -15.33 3.33
N ARG A 69 0.25 -15.58 4.40
CA ARG A 69 0.61 -16.54 5.45
C ARG A 69 0.74 -17.96 4.91
N LEU A 70 -0.22 -18.45 4.12
CA LEU A 70 -0.15 -19.77 3.51
C LEU A 70 1.05 -19.92 2.56
N ARG A 71 1.31 -18.90 1.73
CA ARG A 71 2.45 -18.91 0.81
C ARG A 71 3.77 -18.97 1.56
N SER A 72 3.92 -18.17 2.62
CA SER A 72 5.09 -18.21 3.49
C SER A 72 5.27 -19.58 4.16
N GLN A 73 4.18 -20.16 4.71
CA GLN A 73 4.23 -21.48 5.35
C GLN A 73 4.57 -22.62 4.37
N LEU A 74 4.25 -22.45 3.08
CA LEU A 74 4.64 -23.38 2.01
C LEU A 74 6.12 -23.20 1.56
N GLY A 75 6.90 -22.39 2.27
CA GLY A 75 8.31 -22.14 1.99
C GLY A 75 8.54 -21.28 0.74
N GLN A 76 7.55 -20.49 0.31
CA GLN A 76 7.70 -19.57 -0.81
C GLN A 76 8.27 -18.25 -0.33
N VAL A 77 9.16 -17.66 -1.13
CA VAL A 77 9.57 -16.27 -0.94
C VAL A 77 8.41 -15.36 -1.38
N VAL A 78 7.89 -14.56 -0.46
CA VAL A 78 6.79 -13.62 -0.74
C VAL A 78 7.34 -12.22 -0.79
N ILE A 79 7.22 -11.56 -1.92
CA ILE A 79 7.60 -10.15 -2.11
C ILE A 79 6.34 -9.31 -2.14
N CYS A 80 6.19 -8.41 -1.15
CA CYS A 80 5.08 -7.48 -1.08
C CYS A 80 5.54 -6.09 -1.54
N ASP A 81 5.00 -5.62 -2.66
CA ASP A 81 5.12 -4.23 -3.07
C ASP A 81 4.04 -3.42 -2.37
N ARG A 82 4.45 -2.59 -1.43
CA ARG A 82 3.64 -1.95 -0.40
C ARG A 82 3.03 -2.96 0.57
N TYR A 83 3.07 -2.67 1.83
CA TYR A 83 2.56 -3.55 2.87
C TYR A 83 1.70 -2.77 3.87
N LEU A 84 1.64 -3.23 5.13
CA LEU A 84 0.74 -2.69 6.15
C LEU A 84 0.99 -1.19 6.43
N GLY A 85 2.26 -0.75 6.46
CA GLY A 85 2.62 0.66 6.67
C GLY A 85 2.06 1.57 5.57
N ASP A 86 2.24 1.19 4.31
CA ASP A 86 1.68 1.93 3.17
C ASP A 86 0.15 1.94 3.18
N THR A 87 -0.46 0.83 3.59
CA THR A 87 -1.92 0.75 3.71
C THR A 87 -2.44 1.72 4.79
N ALA A 88 -1.77 1.78 5.94
CA ALA A 88 -2.12 2.73 7.00
C ALA A 88 -2.00 4.18 6.51
N LEU A 89 -0.91 4.49 5.81
CA LEU A 89 -0.70 5.81 5.22
C LEU A 89 -1.78 6.14 4.18
N ASP A 90 -2.10 5.20 3.29
CA ASP A 90 -3.17 5.39 2.30
C ASP A 90 -4.54 5.62 2.96
N PHE A 91 -4.86 4.92 4.03
CA PHE A 91 -6.11 5.13 4.76
C PHE A 91 -6.13 6.50 5.44
N SER A 92 -5.04 6.92 6.07
CA SER A 92 -4.96 8.24 6.71
C SER A 92 -5.10 9.40 5.71
N LEU A 93 -4.52 9.28 4.53
CA LEU A 93 -4.59 10.29 3.49
C LEU A 93 -5.95 10.35 2.78
N ASN A 94 -6.57 9.18 2.54
CA ASN A 94 -7.83 9.11 1.80
C ASN A 94 -9.08 9.25 2.68
N PHE A 95 -8.98 8.96 3.98
CA PHE A 95 -10.10 8.99 4.93
C PHE A 95 -9.73 9.73 6.22
N PRO A 96 -9.25 10.99 6.14
CA PRO A 96 -8.78 11.74 7.31
C PRO A 96 -9.86 11.95 8.37
N GLN A 97 -11.13 11.82 8.01
CA GLN A 97 -12.28 11.93 8.92
C GLN A 97 -12.58 10.64 9.70
N VAL A 98 -11.93 9.52 9.37
CA VAL A 98 -12.16 8.21 10.01
C VAL A 98 -10.93 7.81 10.79
N GLU A 99 -11.08 7.64 12.09
CA GLU A 99 -10.02 7.09 12.97
C GLU A 99 -9.95 5.56 12.81
N PHE A 100 -9.48 5.13 11.64
CA PHE A 100 -9.48 3.71 11.28
C PHE A 100 -8.65 2.85 12.23
N GLU A 101 -7.62 3.41 12.87
CA GLU A 101 -6.79 2.73 13.85
C GLU A 101 -7.59 2.25 15.07
N LYS A 102 -8.70 2.93 15.40
CA LYS A 102 -9.61 2.54 16.48
C LYS A 102 -10.55 1.41 16.09
N MET A 103 -10.65 1.08 14.80
CA MET A 103 -11.53 0.01 14.33
C MET A 103 -11.01 -1.37 14.75
N ARG A 104 -11.92 -2.25 15.20
CA ARG A 104 -11.58 -3.64 15.58
C ARG A 104 -10.95 -4.43 14.43
N LEU A 105 -11.40 -4.17 13.20
CA LEU A 105 -10.85 -4.80 11.99
C LEU A 105 -9.40 -4.41 11.75
N TRP A 106 -9.02 -3.15 11.99
CA TRP A 106 -7.63 -2.72 11.87
C TRP A 106 -6.71 -3.46 12.84
N ARG A 107 -7.14 -3.59 14.10
CA ARG A 107 -6.41 -4.38 15.10
C ARG A 107 -6.29 -5.85 14.70
N LEU A 108 -7.35 -6.40 14.08
CA LEU A 108 -7.33 -7.77 13.56
C LEU A 108 -6.33 -7.89 12.39
N ILE A 109 -6.29 -6.92 11.46
CA ILE A 109 -5.30 -6.88 10.38
C ILE A 109 -3.88 -6.93 10.94
N ILE A 110 -3.55 -6.05 11.89
CA ILE A 110 -2.22 -6.04 12.53
C ILE A 110 -1.88 -7.41 13.13
N TRP A 111 -2.84 -8.06 13.77
CA TRP A 111 -2.63 -9.35 14.41
C TRP A 111 -2.47 -10.51 13.43
N VAL A 112 -3.25 -10.54 12.33
CA VAL A 112 -3.18 -11.65 11.35
C VAL A 112 -2.08 -11.48 10.33
N THR A 113 -1.61 -10.26 10.09
CA THR A 113 -0.59 -9.96 9.08
C THR A 113 0.78 -10.49 9.53
N PRO A 114 1.45 -11.34 8.73
CA PRO A 114 2.81 -11.80 9.07
C PRO A 114 3.78 -10.62 9.14
N LYS A 115 4.70 -10.65 10.12
CA LYS A 115 5.81 -9.69 10.12
C LYS A 115 6.78 -10.07 9.00
N PRO A 116 7.17 -9.12 8.13
CA PRO A 116 8.15 -9.42 7.09
C PRO A 116 9.55 -9.64 7.69
N ASP A 117 10.32 -10.55 7.12
CA ASP A 117 11.70 -10.82 7.55
C ASP A 117 12.62 -9.63 7.21
N ASN A 118 12.36 -8.97 6.09
CA ASN A 118 13.09 -7.78 5.64
C ASN A 118 12.12 -6.76 5.06
N SER A 119 12.35 -5.49 5.37
CA SER A 119 11.55 -4.37 4.88
C SER A 119 12.46 -3.28 4.35
N PHE A 120 12.24 -2.86 3.12
CA PHE A 120 13.03 -1.83 2.44
C PHE A 120 12.15 -0.65 2.09
N LEU A 121 12.67 0.55 2.28
CA LEU A 121 12.00 1.80 1.93
C LEU A 121 12.88 2.59 0.95
N LEU A 122 12.45 2.65 -0.29
CA LEU A 122 13.13 3.40 -1.34
C LEU A 122 12.69 4.86 -1.28
N LEU A 123 13.58 5.73 -0.86
CA LEU A 123 13.32 7.15 -0.70
C LEU A 123 13.77 7.93 -1.92
N LEU A 124 12.91 8.82 -2.40
CA LEU A 124 13.15 9.66 -3.56
C LEU A 124 12.64 11.07 -3.29
N PRO A 125 13.39 12.13 -3.67
CA PRO A 125 12.90 13.50 -3.62
C PRO A 125 11.62 13.67 -4.45
N VAL A 126 10.68 14.47 -3.94
CA VAL A 126 9.36 14.68 -4.58
C VAL A 126 9.48 15.17 -6.03
N SER A 127 10.44 16.08 -6.31
CA SER A 127 10.68 16.59 -7.65
C SER A 127 11.00 15.50 -8.66
N ILE A 128 11.87 14.56 -8.27
CA ILE A 128 12.28 13.43 -9.11
C ILE A 128 11.15 12.41 -9.23
N SER A 129 10.38 12.19 -8.15
CA SER A 129 9.19 11.33 -8.20
C SER A 129 8.17 11.84 -9.23
N ILE A 130 7.89 13.15 -9.25
CA ILE A 130 6.99 13.78 -10.23
C ILE A 130 7.53 13.61 -11.66
N GLU A 131 8.82 13.82 -11.86
CA GLU A 131 9.45 13.65 -13.17
C GLU A 131 9.33 12.21 -13.67
N ARG A 132 9.67 11.23 -12.82
CA ARG A 132 9.54 9.80 -13.16
C ARG A 132 8.09 9.39 -13.45
N SER A 133 7.13 9.92 -12.71
CA SER A 133 5.70 9.68 -12.92
C SER A 133 5.23 10.21 -14.27
N LYS A 134 5.70 11.41 -14.66
CA LYS A 134 5.43 11.99 -15.99
C LYS A 134 6.03 11.16 -17.12
N LEU A 135 7.28 10.69 -16.96
CA LEU A 135 7.95 9.83 -17.95
C LEU A 135 7.21 8.49 -18.13
N LYS A 136 6.67 7.93 -17.04
CA LYS A 136 5.87 6.70 -17.08
C LYS A 136 4.44 6.91 -17.58
N GLN A 137 4.02 8.15 -17.82
CA GLN A 137 2.64 8.51 -18.19
C GLN A 137 1.61 7.89 -17.24
N GLU A 138 1.87 7.99 -15.94
CA GLU A 138 0.93 7.45 -14.95
C GLU A 138 -0.45 8.12 -15.11
N PRO A 139 -1.52 7.30 -15.23
CA PRO A 139 -2.85 7.85 -15.54
C PRO A 139 -3.43 8.72 -14.42
N PHE A 140 -2.95 8.55 -13.19
CA PHE A 140 -3.44 9.27 -12.01
C PHE A 140 -2.27 9.55 -11.05
N PRO A 141 -1.38 10.50 -11.37
CA PRO A 141 -0.27 10.84 -10.49
C PRO A 141 -0.77 11.50 -9.20
N ASP A 142 -0.13 11.18 -8.08
CA ASP A 142 -0.39 11.88 -6.82
C ASP A 142 -0.02 13.38 -6.96
N SER A 143 -0.75 14.26 -6.26
CA SER A 143 -0.39 15.67 -6.21
C SER A 143 0.94 15.87 -5.48
N LYS A 144 1.60 17.02 -5.76
CA LYS A 144 2.85 17.37 -5.07
C LYS A 144 2.67 17.36 -3.55
N GLU A 145 1.58 17.93 -3.04
CA GLU A 145 1.28 17.97 -1.60
C GLU A 145 1.09 16.56 -1.02
N THR A 146 0.45 15.66 -1.76
CA THR A 146 0.29 14.26 -1.35
C THR A 146 1.65 13.56 -1.27
N LEU A 147 2.52 13.78 -2.26
CA LEU A 147 3.87 13.21 -2.27
C LEU A 147 4.74 13.77 -1.14
N GLU A 148 4.64 15.05 -0.84
CA GLU A 148 5.34 15.68 0.30
C GLU A 148 4.89 15.08 1.64
N LYS A 149 3.58 14.94 1.85
CA LYS A 149 3.03 14.27 3.04
C LYS A 149 3.50 12.82 3.16
N ARG A 150 3.49 12.06 2.07
CA ARG A 150 4.00 10.69 2.07
C ARG A 150 5.48 10.65 2.43
N LEU A 151 6.30 11.50 1.82
CA LEU A 151 7.73 11.54 2.08
C LEU A 151 8.02 11.87 3.54
N THR A 152 7.32 12.83 4.14
CA THR A 152 7.45 13.16 5.57
C THR A 152 7.15 11.94 6.44
N VAL A 153 6.04 11.22 6.18
CA VAL A 153 5.69 10.02 6.97
C VAL A 153 6.71 8.91 6.77
N TYR A 154 7.26 8.73 5.57
CA TYR A 154 8.31 7.74 5.31
C TYR A 154 9.62 8.07 6.02
N GLN A 155 9.94 9.36 6.18
CA GLN A 155 11.17 9.79 6.84
C GLN A 155 11.06 9.79 8.37
N ASP A 156 9.94 10.26 8.90
CA ASP A 156 9.78 10.58 10.32
C ASP A 156 8.69 9.75 11.02
N GLY A 157 7.97 8.92 10.26
CA GLY A 157 6.85 8.15 10.81
C GLY A 157 7.29 6.86 11.49
N ALA A 158 6.85 6.63 12.73
CA ALA A 158 7.11 5.41 13.50
C ALA A 158 6.67 4.11 12.79
N LEU A 159 5.79 4.20 11.81
CA LEU A 159 5.36 3.06 10.98
C LEU A 159 6.49 2.45 10.15
N PHE A 160 7.55 3.22 9.90
CA PHE A 160 8.66 2.84 9.02
C PHE A 160 10.02 2.81 9.74
N ASP A 161 10.05 2.83 11.06
CA ASP A 161 11.29 2.82 11.85
C ASP A 161 12.12 1.54 11.64
N GLU A 162 11.44 0.40 11.44
CA GLU A 162 12.09 -0.90 11.21
C GLU A 162 12.52 -1.12 9.74
N TYR A 163 12.22 -0.16 8.84
CA TYR A 163 12.54 -0.29 7.42
C TYR A 163 13.98 0.15 7.12
N GLU A 164 14.70 -0.65 6.34
CA GLU A 164 15.99 -0.25 5.77
C GLU A 164 15.77 0.82 4.71
N ARG A 165 16.31 2.01 4.94
CA ARG A 165 16.17 3.15 4.02
C ARG A 165 17.22 3.08 2.93
N ILE A 166 16.78 3.09 1.68
CA ILE A 166 17.63 3.05 0.49
C ILE A 166 17.40 4.33 -0.32
N ASP A 167 18.50 4.99 -0.68
CA ASP A 167 18.43 6.14 -1.58
C ASP A 167 18.13 5.69 -3.02
N ALA A 168 16.93 6.01 -3.50
CA ALA A 168 16.47 5.65 -4.84
C ALA A 168 16.96 6.61 -5.95
N LEU A 169 17.87 7.55 -5.64
CA LEU A 169 18.60 8.32 -6.66
C LEU A 169 19.73 7.51 -7.29
N GLN A 170 20.21 6.49 -6.59
CA GLN A 170 21.26 5.61 -7.08
C GLN A 170 20.80 4.81 -8.30
N GLY A 171 21.76 4.26 -9.05
CA GLY A 171 21.48 3.36 -10.17
C GLY A 171 20.80 2.06 -9.70
N ILE A 172 20.02 1.46 -10.58
CA ILE A 172 19.26 0.23 -10.27
C ILE A 172 20.19 -0.89 -9.79
N GLU A 173 21.36 -1.03 -10.42
CA GLU A 173 22.34 -2.06 -10.09
C GLU A 173 22.88 -1.90 -8.65
N VAL A 174 23.10 -0.66 -8.21
CA VAL A 174 23.59 -0.35 -6.86
C VAL A 174 22.52 -0.67 -5.81
N ILE A 175 21.27 -0.30 -6.10
CA ILE A 175 20.13 -0.60 -5.23
C ILE A 175 19.94 -2.13 -5.12
N GLU A 176 20.02 -2.83 -6.24
CA GLU A 176 19.91 -4.29 -6.30
C GLU A 176 20.99 -4.96 -5.46
N GLU A 177 22.25 -4.51 -5.59
CA GLU A 177 23.39 -5.02 -4.82
C GLU A 177 23.19 -4.78 -3.32
N GLN A 178 22.75 -3.59 -2.90
CA GLN A 178 22.44 -3.29 -1.49
C GLN A 178 21.37 -4.23 -0.94
N ILE A 179 20.29 -4.44 -1.67
CA ILE A 179 19.22 -5.35 -1.27
C ILE A 179 19.73 -6.79 -1.19
N LYS A 180 20.45 -7.28 -2.19
CA LYS A 180 21.04 -8.64 -2.21
C LYS A 180 21.99 -8.86 -1.03
N LYS A 181 22.83 -7.88 -0.73
CA LYS A 181 23.75 -7.92 0.42
C LYS A 181 22.99 -8.05 1.74
N LYS A 182 21.92 -7.27 1.92
CA LYS A 182 21.07 -7.34 3.12
C LYS A 182 20.31 -8.66 3.25
N LEU A 183 19.93 -9.26 2.14
CA LEU A 183 19.27 -10.57 2.10
C LEU A 183 20.26 -11.75 2.24
N GLY A 184 21.59 -11.49 2.33
CA GLY A 184 22.60 -12.53 2.37
C GLY A 184 22.69 -13.35 1.07
N LEU A 185 22.29 -12.75 -0.06
CA LEU A 185 22.31 -13.40 -1.39
C LEU A 185 23.60 -13.11 -2.16
N LEU A 186 24.44 -12.20 -1.65
CA LEU A 186 25.80 -11.97 -2.13
C LEU A 186 26.72 -12.57 -1.09
N ASP A 187 27.54 -13.54 -1.50
CA ASP A 187 28.65 -14.03 -0.68
C ASP A 187 29.53 -12.84 -0.31
N ALA A 188 29.89 -12.76 0.97
CA ALA A 188 30.87 -11.78 1.45
C ALA A 188 32.22 -12.09 0.82
N SER A 189 32.52 -11.46 -0.33
CA SER A 189 33.80 -11.52 -1.01
C SER A 189 34.79 -10.61 -0.32
#